data_eccbaf6b5aa6e98bde10c0dd6f4b204b
#
_entry.id   eccbaf6b5aa6e98bde10c0dd6f4b204b
#
_cell.length_a   1.000
_cell.length_b   1.000
_cell.length_c   1.000
_cell.angle_alpha   90.00
_cell.angle_beta   90.00
_cell.angle_gamma   90.00
#
_symmetry.space_group_name_H-M   'P 1'
#
loop_
_entity.id
_entity.type
_entity.pdbx_description
1 polymer ?
#
loop_
_entity_poly.entity_id
_entity_poly.type
_entity_poly.pdbx_seq_one_letter_code
_entity_poly.pdbx_strand_id
1 'polypeptide(L)'
;MARAVNDYCKQCTVCQYNKPSNKTPYGLLMPLDTPHVPWEHVSMDLITDLPLTSNGYSNILSVVDRFSKYCVFTPLKADTSAEAVANAFVDSVVRRFGVPLSIVSDRDRRFTSHFWRHLWKTLKVSLRMSSAYHP
;
A
#
# COMPACT_ATOMS: atom_id res chain seq x y z
N MET A 1 -33.24 -22.72 -14.75
CA MET A 1 -34.04 -22.14 -13.66
C MET A 1 -33.21 -21.52 -12.56
N ALA A 2 -32.26 -22.18 -11.91
CA ALA A 2 -31.44 -21.62 -10.81
C ALA A 2 -30.64 -20.35 -11.17
N ARG A 3 -30.04 -20.25 -12.35
CA ARG A 3 -29.33 -19.04 -12.82
C ARG A 3 -30.28 -17.84 -12.95
N ALA A 4 -31.41 -18.00 -13.61
CA ALA A 4 -32.36 -16.90 -13.81
C ALA A 4 -32.94 -16.37 -12.48
N VAL A 5 -33.21 -17.25 -11.52
CA VAL A 5 -33.63 -16.85 -10.17
C VAL A 5 -32.53 -16.10 -9.45
N ASN A 6 -31.28 -16.55 -9.54
CA ASN A 6 -30.14 -15.89 -8.90
C ASN A 6 -29.88 -14.48 -9.50
N ASP A 7 -29.98 -14.37 -10.81
CA ASP A 7 -29.80 -13.09 -11.51
C ASP A 7 -30.94 -12.11 -11.18
N TYR A 8 -32.19 -12.60 -11.10
CA TYR A 8 -33.30 -11.79 -10.61
C TYR A 8 -33.09 -11.29 -9.19
N CYS A 9 -32.72 -12.18 -8.27
CA CYS A 9 -32.45 -11.79 -6.86
C CYS A 9 -31.30 -10.78 -6.74
N LYS A 10 -30.27 -10.86 -7.57
CA LYS A 10 -29.15 -9.90 -7.58
C LYS A 10 -29.55 -8.51 -8.08
N GLN A 11 -30.53 -8.41 -8.98
CA GLN A 11 -31.01 -7.16 -9.55
C GLN A 11 -32.16 -6.55 -8.75
N CYS A 12 -32.86 -7.33 -7.91
CA CYS A 12 -34.00 -6.88 -7.15
C CYS A 12 -33.56 -6.08 -5.91
N THR A 13 -33.89 -4.80 -5.85
CA THR A 13 -33.55 -3.91 -4.73
C THR A 13 -34.14 -4.39 -3.39
N VAL A 14 -35.40 -4.87 -3.39
CA VAL A 14 -36.07 -5.42 -2.22
C VAL A 14 -35.32 -6.64 -1.69
N CYS A 15 -34.90 -7.57 -2.58
CA CYS A 15 -34.11 -8.73 -2.17
C CYS A 15 -32.74 -8.34 -1.63
N GLN A 16 -32.10 -7.32 -2.21
CA GLN A 16 -30.77 -6.88 -1.74
C GLN A 16 -30.83 -6.24 -0.33
N TYR A 17 -31.87 -5.46 -0.03
CA TYR A 17 -32.05 -4.84 1.29
C TYR A 17 -32.49 -5.82 2.37
N ASN A 18 -33.31 -6.81 2.02
CA ASN A 18 -33.92 -7.72 3.01
C ASN A 18 -33.20 -9.06 3.14
N LYS A 19 -32.23 -9.36 2.27
CA LYS A 19 -31.49 -10.63 2.37
C LYS A 19 -30.50 -10.61 3.52
N PRO A 20 -30.62 -11.51 4.51
CA PRO A 20 -29.65 -11.60 5.59
C PRO A 20 -28.26 -11.92 5.04
N SER A 21 -27.23 -11.27 5.58
CA SER A 21 -25.85 -11.56 5.22
C SER A 21 -25.41 -12.86 5.88
N ASN A 22 -25.11 -13.88 5.07
CA ASN A 22 -24.52 -15.15 5.54
C ASN A 22 -22.97 -15.06 5.61
N LYS A 23 -22.39 -13.86 5.53
CA LYS A 23 -20.96 -13.68 5.71
C LYS A 23 -20.60 -13.93 7.17
N THR A 24 -19.53 -14.66 7.39
CA THR A 24 -18.92 -14.76 8.74
C THR A 24 -18.63 -13.36 9.26
N PRO A 25 -18.85 -13.10 10.56
CA PRO A 25 -18.46 -11.82 11.16
C PRO A 25 -16.99 -11.51 10.85
N TYR A 26 -16.69 -10.22 10.62
CA TYR A 26 -15.31 -9.80 10.46
C TYR A 26 -14.53 -10.17 11.73
N GLY A 27 -13.28 -10.63 11.56
CA GLY A 27 -12.38 -10.89 12.68
C GLY A 27 -12.11 -9.60 13.47
N LEU A 28 -11.59 -9.76 14.68
CA LEU A 28 -11.15 -8.63 15.49
C LEU A 28 -10.00 -7.89 14.78
N LEU A 29 -9.94 -6.58 14.99
CA LEU A 29 -8.81 -5.77 14.54
C LEU A 29 -7.52 -6.32 15.16
N MET A 30 -6.54 -6.64 14.32
CA MET A 30 -5.19 -6.99 14.74
C MET A 30 -4.27 -5.79 14.47
N PRO A 31 -4.05 -4.92 15.47
CA PRO A 31 -3.21 -3.75 15.29
C PRO A 31 -1.76 -4.17 15.02
N LEU A 32 -1.06 -3.39 14.21
CA LEU A 32 0.38 -3.55 14.06
C LEU A 32 1.09 -3.07 15.33
N ASP A 33 2.18 -3.75 15.69
CA ASP A 33 3.00 -3.35 16.82
C ASP A 33 3.41 -1.89 16.73
N THR A 34 3.39 -1.20 17.88
CA THR A 34 3.84 0.19 17.97
C THR A 34 5.36 0.21 17.95
N PRO A 35 5.99 0.92 17.01
CA PRO A 35 7.45 1.04 16.97
C PRO A 35 7.95 1.84 18.18
N HIS A 36 9.19 1.56 18.60
CA HIS A 36 9.86 2.25 19.72
C HIS A 36 11.13 2.99 19.27
N VAL A 37 11.59 2.73 18.06
CA VAL A 37 12.82 3.33 17.51
C VAL A 37 12.51 4.01 16.18
N PRO A 38 13.04 5.22 15.93
CA PRO A 38 12.85 5.93 14.66
C PRO A 38 13.40 5.13 13.47
N TRP A 39 12.67 5.13 12.37
CA TRP A 39 13.06 4.56 11.08
C TRP A 39 13.21 3.03 11.01
N GLU A 40 12.94 2.31 12.08
CA GLU A 40 12.86 0.83 12.02
C GLU A 40 11.60 0.33 11.30
N HIS A 41 10.51 1.06 11.44
CA HIS A 41 9.22 0.68 10.85
C HIS A 41 8.63 1.87 10.09
N VAL A 42 8.54 1.75 8.77
CA VAL A 42 8.03 2.82 7.91
C VAL A 42 6.73 2.41 7.24
N SER A 43 5.90 3.38 6.90
CA SER A 43 4.81 3.23 5.95
C SER A 43 5.17 3.93 4.65
N MET A 44 4.78 3.34 3.53
CA MET A 44 5.09 3.84 2.20
C MET A 44 3.83 3.84 1.35
N ASP A 45 3.63 4.93 0.63
CA ASP A 45 2.50 5.15 -0.25
C ASP A 45 2.92 5.91 -1.50
N LEU A 46 2.18 5.75 -2.58
CA LEU A 46 2.45 6.40 -3.85
C LEU A 46 1.25 7.20 -4.33
N ILE A 47 1.36 8.51 -4.24
CA ILE A 47 0.34 9.45 -4.72
C ILE A 47 0.59 9.67 -6.21
N THR A 48 -0.38 9.32 -7.04
CA THR A 48 -0.31 9.41 -8.51
C THR A 48 -1.30 10.44 -9.05
N ASP A 49 -1.17 10.71 -10.34
CA ASP A 49 -2.09 11.55 -11.11
C ASP A 49 -2.22 13.00 -10.60
N LEU A 50 -1.16 13.51 -10.00
CA LEU A 50 -1.05 14.92 -9.65
C LEU A 50 -0.81 15.79 -10.91
N PRO A 51 -1.16 17.07 -10.87
CA PRO A 51 -0.84 18.00 -11.93
C PRO A 51 0.66 17.99 -12.27
N LEU A 52 0.98 17.96 -13.56
CA LEU A 52 2.37 17.92 -14.03
C LEU A 52 3.09 19.22 -13.64
N THR A 53 4.23 19.06 -12.97
CA THR A 53 5.09 20.19 -12.63
C THR A 53 5.95 20.62 -13.83
N SER A 54 6.54 21.82 -13.78
CA SER A 54 7.48 22.30 -14.80
C SER A 54 8.68 21.37 -15.01
N ASN A 55 9.05 20.59 -13.99
CA ASN A 55 10.15 19.63 -14.05
C ASN A 55 9.71 18.22 -14.48
N GLY A 56 8.44 18.03 -14.89
CA GLY A 56 7.93 16.75 -15.39
C GLY A 56 7.56 15.74 -14.31
N TYR A 57 7.37 16.17 -13.07
CA TYR A 57 6.89 15.30 -11.97
C TYR A 57 5.36 15.36 -11.86
N SER A 58 4.72 14.22 -11.65
CA SER A 58 3.29 14.09 -11.40
C SER A 58 2.95 13.04 -10.34
N ASN A 59 3.96 12.38 -9.76
CA ASN A 59 3.77 11.41 -8.71
C ASN A 59 4.65 11.78 -7.51
N ILE A 60 4.27 11.32 -6.31
CA ILE A 60 5.03 11.51 -5.09
C ILE A 60 5.13 10.17 -4.36
N LEU A 61 6.35 9.73 -4.07
CA LEU A 61 6.58 8.69 -3.08
C LEU A 61 6.55 9.31 -1.69
N SER A 62 5.59 8.89 -0.89
CA SER A 62 5.45 9.28 0.52
C SER A 62 6.00 8.17 1.40
N VAL A 63 6.94 8.49 2.27
CA VAL A 63 7.47 7.55 3.27
C VAL A 63 7.36 8.20 4.63
N VAL A 64 6.70 7.50 5.56
CA VAL A 64 6.43 8.01 6.91
C VAL A 64 7.06 7.07 7.94
N ASP A 65 7.88 7.60 8.81
CA ASP A 65 8.33 6.87 9.99
C ASP A 65 7.16 6.64 10.95
N ARG A 66 6.88 5.38 11.27
CA ARG A 66 5.72 5.02 12.11
C ARG A 66 5.89 5.43 13.57
N PHE A 67 7.11 5.64 14.04
CA PHE A 67 7.40 6.11 15.38
C PHE A 67 7.24 7.62 15.49
N SER A 68 8.11 8.39 14.84
CA SER A 68 8.17 9.86 14.96
C SER A 68 7.11 10.59 14.14
N LYS A 69 6.47 9.91 13.18
CA LYS A 69 5.57 10.48 12.17
C LYS A 69 6.26 11.44 11.19
N TYR A 70 7.56 11.45 11.19
CA TYR A 70 8.34 12.21 10.21
C TYR A 70 8.08 11.69 8.80
N CYS A 71 7.83 12.60 7.85
CA CYS A 71 7.50 12.27 6.47
C CYS A 71 8.63 12.69 5.53
N VAL A 72 8.94 11.82 4.57
CA VAL A 72 9.81 12.12 3.43
C VAL A 72 8.98 12.02 2.16
N PHE A 73 8.94 13.09 1.37
CA PHE A 73 8.27 13.13 0.09
C PHE A 73 9.30 13.22 -1.03
N THR A 74 9.21 12.29 -1.99
CA THR A 74 10.12 12.24 -3.14
C THR A 74 9.32 12.37 -4.43
N PRO A 75 9.54 13.42 -5.23
CA PRO A 75 8.84 13.60 -6.50
C PRO A 75 9.29 12.57 -7.53
N LEU A 76 8.33 12.03 -8.29
CA LEU A 76 8.52 11.03 -9.32
C LEU A 76 7.82 11.42 -10.62
N LYS A 77 8.30 10.91 -11.75
CA LYS A 77 7.68 11.08 -13.06
C LYS A 77 6.43 10.21 -13.22
N ALA A 78 5.57 10.54 -14.19
CA ALA A 78 4.32 9.83 -14.45
C ALA A 78 4.52 8.33 -14.74
N ASP A 79 5.54 8.00 -15.54
CA ASP A 79 5.86 6.65 -16.00
C ASP A 79 6.82 5.88 -15.08
N THR A 80 6.81 6.19 -13.80
CA THR A 80 7.76 5.63 -12.83
C THR A 80 7.62 4.10 -12.71
N SER A 81 8.69 3.39 -13.06
CA SER A 81 8.79 1.94 -12.88
C SER A 81 9.00 1.55 -11.42
N ALA A 82 8.79 0.26 -11.09
CA ALA A 82 9.06 -0.27 -9.75
C ALA A 82 10.53 -0.07 -9.32
N GLU A 83 11.46 -0.14 -10.26
CA GLU A 83 12.90 0.08 -10.03
C GLU A 83 13.19 1.55 -9.71
N ALA A 84 12.55 2.48 -10.43
CA ALA A 84 12.71 3.91 -10.17
C ALA A 84 12.14 4.30 -8.79
N VAL A 85 11.01 3.71 -8.37
CA VAL A 85 10.50 3.87 -7.01
C VAL A 85 11.49 3.34 -5.97
N ALA A 86 12.10 2.17 -6.22
CA ALA A 86 13.09 1.60 -5.32
C ALA A 86 14.34 2.47 -5.17
N ASN A 87 14.86 2.99 -6.29
CA ASN A 87 16.00 3.89 -6.28
C ASN A 87 15.66 5.17 -5.51
N ALA A 88 14.48 5.74 -5.73
CA ALA A 88 14.01 6.91 -5.00
C ALA A 88 13.92 6.64 -3.48
N PHE A 89 13.42 5.47 -3.07
CA PHE A 89 13.37 5.06 -1.67
C PHE A 89 14.78 4.90 -1.08
N VAL A 90 15.69 4.23 -1.78
CA VAL A 90 17.08 4.08 -1.33
C VAL A 90 17.74 5.44 -1.15
N ASP A 91 17.61 6.33 -2.13
CA ASP A 91 18.26 7.64 -2.11
C ASP A 91 17.69 8.58 -1.05
N SER A 92 16.38 8.58 -0.86
CA SER A 92 15.71 9.52 0.04
C SER A 92 15.63 9.03 1.50
N VAL A 93 15.56 7.72 1.71
CA VAL A 93 15.34 7.13 3.04
C VAL A 93 16.55 6.31 3.50
N VAL A 94 16.91 5.26 2.74
CA VAL A 94 17.94 4.31 3.19
C VAL A 94 19.30 4.98 3.40
N ARG A 95 19.69 5.89 2.52
CA ARG A 95 20.96 6.62 2.65
C ARG A 95 21.02 7.56 3.86
N ARG A 96 19.84 8.00 4.34
CA ARG A 96 19.76 8.97 5.46
C ARG A 96 19.54 8.29 6.81
N PHE A 97 18.73 7.25 6.83
CA PHE A 97 18.20 6.67 8.06
C PHE A 97 18.54 5.18 8.23
N GLY A 98 19.11 4.55 7.20
CA GLY A 98 19.39 3.13 7.20
C GLY A 98 18.26 2.28 6.61
N VAL A 99 18.45 0.96 6.59
CA VAL A 99 17.48 0.00 6.08
C VAL A 99 16.45 -0.29 7.16
N PRO A 100 15.14 -0.07 6.92
CA PRO A 100 14.12 -0.36 7.92
C PRO A 100 13.95 -1.88 8.12
N LEU A 101 13.47 -2.28 9.30
CA LEU A 101 13.13 -3.67 9.60
C LEU A 101 11.81 -4.10 8.95
N SER A 102 10.86 -3.18 8.84
CA SER A 102 9.59 -3.46 8.16
C SER A 102 9.04 -2.25 7.41
N ILE A 103 8.32 -2.56 6.33
CA ILE A 103 7.61 -1.58 5.51
C ILE A 103 6.15 -1.99 5.42
N VAL A 104 5.26 -1.05 5.71
CA VAL A 104 3.81 -1.17 5.48
C VAL A 104 3.48 -0.41 4.21
N SER A 105 2.83 -1.04 3.24
CA SER A 105 2.35 -0.37 2.02
C SER A 105 1.00 -0.94 1.59
N ASP A 106 0.34 -0.24 0.69
CA ASP A 106 -0.78 -0.79 -0.05
C ASP A 106 -0.32 -1.89 -1.04
N ARG A 107 -1.28 -2.41 -1.81
CA ARG A 107 -1.02 -3.44 -2.84
C ARG A 107 -0.83 -2.86 -4.24
N ASP A 108 -0.29 -1.66 -4.36
CA ASP A 108 0.05 -1.14 -5.68
C ASP A 108 0.95 -2.12 -6.45
N ARG A 109 0.72 -2.25 -7.75
CA ARG A 109 1.45 -3.19 -8.62
C ARG A 109 2.97 -2.99 -8.58
N ARG A 110 3.42 -1.76 -8.37
CA ARG A 110 4.84 -1.42 -8.26
C ARG A 110 5.45 -2.03 -7.01
N PHE A 111 4.74 -2.00 -5.86
CA PHE A 111 5.20 -2.60 -4.60
C PHE A 111 5.03 -4.13 -4.55
N THR A 112 4.09 -4.70 -5.32
CA THR A 112 3.88 -6.15 -5.39
C THR A 112 4.74 -6.85 -6.45
N SER A 113 5.53 -6.11 -7.22
CA SER A 113 6.38 -6.64 -8.29
C SER A 113 7.42 -7.66 -7.78
N HIS A 114 7.88 -8.54 -8.67
CA HIS A 114 8.94 -9.50 -8.37
C HIS A 114 10.23 -8.80 -7.94
N PHE A 115 10.52 -7.64 -8.53
CA PHE A 115 11.68 -6.82 -8.20
C PHE A 115 11.66 -6.39 -6.73
N TRP A 116 10.56 -5.83 -6.25
CA TRP A 116 10.40 -5.41 -4.86
C TRP A 116 10.53 -6.56 -3.87
N ARG A 117 9.88 -7.70 -4.17
CA ARG A 117 9.98 -8.90 -3.33
C ARG A 117 11.42 -9.40 -3.23
N HIS A 118 12.15 -9.39 -4.34
CA HIS A 118 13.56 -9.80 -4.34
C HIS A 118 14.43 -8.82 -3.55
N LEU A 119 14.28 -7.52 -3.78
CA LEU A 119 15.03 -6.47 -3.07
C LEU A 119 14.85 -6.57 -1.55
N TRP A 120 13.61 -6.64 -1.08
CA TRP A 120 13.33 -6.71 0.36
C TRP A 120 13.77 -8.02 0.99
N LYS A 121 13.66 -9.14 0.27
CA LYS A 121 14.23 -10.42 0.71
C LYS A 121 15.74 -10.34 0.89
N THR A 122 16.44 -9.73 -0.05
CA THR A 122 17.90 -9.55 0.00
C THR A 122 18.31 -8.65 1.17
N LEU A 123 17.56 -7.58 1.41
CA LEU A 123 17.80 -6.65 2.52
C LEU A 123 17.24 -7.14 3.87
N LYS A 124 16.60 -8.32 3.92
CA LYS A 124 15.94 -8.91 5.10
C LYS A 124 14.87 -8.01 5.72
N VAL A 125 14.17 -7.23 4.90
CA VAL A 125 13.09 -6.34 5.32
C VAL A 125 11.76 -7.10 5.30
N SER A 126 10.97 -6.97 6.35
CA SER A 126 9.62 -7.54 6.44
C SER A 126 8.60 -6.64 5.73
N LEU A 127 8.00 -7.11 4.66
CA LEU A 127 6.88 -6.45 3.98
C LEU A 127 5.55 -6.80 4.66
N ARG A 128 4.82 -5.78 5.10
CA ARG A 128 3.45 -5.90 5.63
C ARG A 128 2.51 -5.14 4.71
N MET A 129 1.76 -5.86 3.89
CA MET A 129 0.81 -5.24 2.96
C MET A 129 -0.56 -5.13 3.61
N SER A 130 -1.27 -4.03 3.35
CA SER A 130 -2.66 -3.85 3.77
C SER A 130 -3.55 -4.96 3.19
N SER A 131 -4.64 -5.28 3.87
CA SER A 131 -5.65 -6.19 3.33
C SER A 131 -6.41 -5.54 2.18
N ALA A 132 -6.98 -6.35 1.28
CA ALA A 132 -7.83 -5.84 0.22
C ALA A 132 -9.04 -5.09 0.83
N TYR A 133 -9.30 -3.87 0.37
CA TYR A 133 -10.41 -3.00 0.81
C TYR A 133 -10.28 -2.38 2.23
N HIS A 134 -9.15 -2.50 2.91
CA HIS A 134 -8.84 -1.81 4.16
C HIS A 134 -7.38 -1.35 4.11
N PRO A 135 -7.12 -0.18 3.50
CA PRO A 135 -5.79 0.43 3.47
C PRO A 135 -5.33 0.91 4.85
#